data_661f78907247dc5c34da180f8529ffe1
#
_entry.id   661f78907247dc5c34da180f8529ffe1
#
_cell.length_a   1.000
_cell.length_b   1.000
_cell.length_c   1.000
_cell.angle_alpha   90.00
_cell.angle_beta   90.00
_cell.angle_gamma   90.00
#
_symmetry.space_group_name_H-M   'P 1'
#
loop_
_entity.id
_entity.type
_entity.pdbx_description
1 polymer ?
#
loop_
_entity_poly.entity_id
_entity_poly.type
_entity_poly.pdbx_seq_one_letter_code
_entity_poly.pdbx_strand_id
1 'polypeptide(L)'
;VYGYVSVERRSGAVLPYNDNLINLIVVQDAGNVPMTEIMRVLAPGGVACFERDGVWSKTVKAWPGNIDQWTHFLHDASNNAVAEDTVVGPPRSLQWVAPPLWLRSHETPSGIQASVTAGGRLFYFFDEGLIGITDERLPDRWSLVCRDAFNGRLLWKRPIESWGWRQWSLERYQGKDWTTLSGARTDVPNVNQRRIVADGDRLYATLSYGAPMSILDAATGNVIATLDETKGTSEILVSDGIVVAYTEQESDAEARRRGAKNDTKAALVAVSSGTQKVLWNKPIGKIRPLLLAIDN
;
A
#
# COMPACT_ATOMS: atom_id res chain seq x y z
N VAL A 1 -18.88 23.82 -12.95
CA VAL A 1 -19.37 22.44 -12.85
C VAL A 1 -18.19 21.56 -12.53
N TYR A 2 -18.17 20.97 -11.33
CA TYR A 2 -17.14 20.02 -10.93
C TYR A 2 -17.59 18.63 -11.35
N GLY A 3 -17.02 18.12 -12.44
CA GLY A 3 -17.27 16.80 -12.99
C GLY A 3 -15.97 16.16 -13.44
N TYR A 4 -16.08 14.99 -14.08
CA TYR A 4 -14.91 14.29 -14.64
C TYR A 4 -14.25 15.06 -15.80
N VAL A 5 -14.94 16.05 -16.35
CA VAL A 5 -14.45 16.93 -17.42
C VAL A 5 -14.83 18.37 -17.07
N SER A 6 -13.86 19.27 -17.16
CA SER A 6 -14.08 20.72 -17.07
C SER A 6 -13.40 21.41 -18.24
N VAL A 7 -13.98 22.53 -18.66
CA VAL A 7 -13.43 23.40 -19.72
C VAL A 7 -13.27 24.78 -19.15
N GLU A 8 -12.07 25.34 -19.28
CA GLU A 8 -11.74 26.68 -18.81
C GLU A 8 -10.99 27.46 -19.89
N ARG A 9 -11.41 28.69 -20.14
CA ARG A 9 -10.65 29.61 -21.01
C ARG A 9 -9.61 30.30 -20.17
N ARG A 10 -8.36 30.24 -20.60
CA ARG A 10 -7.23 30.86 -19.91
C ARG A 10 -6.46 31.79 -20.81
N SER A 11 -5.91 32.84 -20.18
CA SER A 11 -4.93 33.73 -20.77
C SER A 11 -3.76 33.82 -19.80
N GLY A 12 -2.58 33.41 -20.19
CA GLY A 12 -1.38 33.50 -19.36
C GLY A 12 -0.48 32.26 -19.48
N ALA A 13 0.74 32.40 -18.96
CA ALA A 13 1.80 31.43 -19.08
C ALA A 13 1.80 30.36 -17.97
N VAL A 14 1.00 30.55 -16.90
CA VAL A 14 0.98 29.66 -15.72
C VAL A 14 -0.26 28.78 -15.74
N LEU A 15 -0.05 27.47 -15.56
CA LEU A 15 -1.13 26.48 -15.46
C LEU A 15 -1.68 26.43 -14.01
N PRO A 16 -3.00 26.20 -13.81
CA PRO A 16 -3.65 26.24 -12.50
C PRO A 16 -3.47 24.96 -11.70
N TYR A 17 -2.38 24.27 -11.89
CA TYR A 17 -2.10 22.98 -11.25
C TYR A 17 -0.87 23.08 -10.36
N ASN A 18 -0.89 22.33 -9.27
CA ASN A 18 0.28 22.17 -8.42
C ASN A 18 1.41 21.45 -9.17
N ASP A 19 2.62 21.55 -8.63
CA ASP A 19 3.76 20.80 -9.15
C ASP A 19 3.48 19.30 -9.08
N ASN A 20 3.95 18.56 -10.08
CA ASN A 20 3.89 17.10 -10.10
C ASN A 20 2.47 16.47 -10.03
N LEU A 21 1.45 17.16 -10.51
CA LEU A 21 0.04 16.71 -10.36
C LEU A 21 -0.50 15.94 -11.56
N ILE A 22 -0.04 16.24 -12.77
CA ILE A 22 -0.66 15.80 -14.04
C ILE A 22 0.11 14.62 -14.65
N ASN A 23 -0.61 13.56 -15.01
CA ASN A 23 0.01 12.39 -15.65
C ASN A 23 0.18 12.54 -17.18
N LEU A 24 -0.76 13.22 -17.82
CA LEU A 24 -0.77 13.41 -19.27
C LEU A 24 -1.22 14.82 -19.64
N ILE A 25 -0.42 15.48 -20.45
CA ILE A 25 -0.77 16.75 -21.09
C ILE A 25 -0.73 16.55 -22.60
N VAL A 26 -1.81 16.92 -23.26
CA VAL A 26 -1.90 16.94 -24.73
C VAL A 26 -1.95 18.40 -25.17
N VAL A 27 -0.98 18.80 -26.00
CA VAL A 27 -0.79 20.18 -26.43
C VAL A 27 -0.92 20.26 -27.94
N GLN A 28 -1.99 20.89 -28.44
CA GLN A 28 -2.15 21.24 -29.84
C GLN A 28 -1.59 22.63 -30.13
N ASP A 29 -1.84 23.57 -29.23
CA ASP A 29 -1.24 24.90 -29.25
C ASP A 29 -0.88 25.30 -27.81
N ALA A 30 0.39 25.49 -27.54
CA ALA A 30 0.88 25.90 -26.22
C ALA A 30 0.63 27.37 -25.93
N GLY A 31 0.35 28.20 -26.93
CA GLY A 31 0.23 29.64 -26.79
C GLY A 31 1.47 30.20 -26.09
N ASN A 32 1.25 30.87 -24.94
CA ASN A 32 2.32 31.48 -24.14
C ASN A 32 2.83 30.56 -23.00
N VAL A 33 2.37 29.30 -22.92
CA VAL A 33 2.79 28.38 -21.84
C VAL A 33 4.17 27.80 -22.17
N PRO A 34 5.22 28.10 -21.39
CA PRO A 34 6.55 27.60 -21.67
C PRO A 34 6.68 26.11 -21.30
N MET A 35 7.63 25.42 -21.92
CA MET A 35 7.93 24.01 -21.62
C MET A 35 8.25 23.77 -20.14
N THR A 36 8.92 24.72 -19.49
CA THR A 36 9.25 24.65 -18.06
C THR A 36 7.99 24.55 -17.20
N GLU A 37 6.93 25.25 -17.58
CA GLU A 37 5.65 25.19 -16.87
C GLU A 37 4.91 23.88 -17.12
N ILE A 38 4.93 23.36 -18.34
CA ILE A 38 4.40 22.04 -18.66
C ILE A 38 5.12 20.97 -17.83
N MET A 39 6.46 21.05 -17.77
CA MET A 39 7.26 20.11 -16.98
C MET A 39 7.06 20.29 -15.47
N ARG A 40 6.76 21.48 -14.98
CA ARG A 40 6.45 21.72 -13.56
C ARG A 40 5.23 20.95 -13.12
N VAL A 41 4.15 21.03 -13.88
CA VAL A 41 2.87 20.41 -13.50
C VAL A 41 2.81 18.90 -13.77
N LEU A 42 3.64 18.36 -14.67
CA LEU A 42 3.72 16.93 -14.90
C LEU A 42 4.26 16.20 -13.66
N ALA A 43 3.64 15.09 -13.30
CA ALA A 43 4.18 14.16 -12.32
C ALA A 43 5.45 13.47 -12.88
N PRO A 44 6.38 13.01 -12.05
CA PRO A 44 7.47 12.13 -12.47
C PRO A 44 6.95 10.94 -13.30
N GLY A 45 7.55 10.67 -14.45
CA GLY A 45 7.04 9.69 -15.41
C GLY A 45 5.83 10.16 -16.24
N GLY A 46 5.26 11.32 -15.94
CA GLY A 46 4.17 11.93 -16.71
C GLY A 46 4.60 12.32 -18.12
N VAL A 47 3.64 12.36 -19.05
CA VAL A 47 3.88 12.53 -20.49
C VAL A 47 3.24 13.82 -21.00
N ALA A 48 4.01 14.62 -21.74
CA ALA A 48 3.50 15.69 -22.59
C ALA A 48 3.54 15.25 -24.06
N CYS A 49 2.39 15.28 -24.72
CA CYS A 49 2.24 15.01 -26.15
C CYS A 49 2.02 16.34 -26.89
N PHE A 50 2.78 16.58 -27.94
CA PHE A 50 2.69 17.81 -28.75
C PHE A 50 2.33 17.45 -30.19
N GLU A 51 1.37 18.17 -30.73
CA GLU A 51 1.03 18.13 -32.15
C GLU A 51 1.64 19.33 -32.85
N ARG A 52 2.37 19.07 -33.95
CA ARG A 52 2.81 20.10 -34.87
C ARG A 52 2.66 19.61 -36.30
N ASP A 53 1.92 20.33 -37.11
CA ASP A 53 1.71 20.02 -38.53
C ASP A 53 1.22 18.56 -38.76
N GLY A 54 0.34 18.07 -37.88
CA GLY A 54 -0.17 16.70 -37.94
C GLY A 54 0.80 15.64 -37.41
N VAL A 55 1.99 16.02 -36.93
CA VAL A 55 2.99 15.11 -36.37
C VAL A 55 2.98 15.18 -34.86
N TRP A 56 2.86 14.01 -34.23
CA TRP A 56 2.89 13.88 -32.76
C TRP A 56 4.29 13.58 -32.26
N SER A 57 4.69 14.30 -31.24
CA SER A 57 5.90 14.05 -30.45
C SER A 57 5.56 13.93 -28.97
N LYS A 58 6.40 13.25 -28.20
CA LYS A 58 6.20 13.13 -26.76
C LYS A 58 7.47 13.43 -25.98
N THR A 59 7.28 14.03 -24.80
CA THR A 59 8.34 14.22 -23.80
C THR A 59 7.85 13.60 -22.49
N VAL A 60 8.71 12.82 -21.85
CA VAL A 60 8.43 12.19 -20.53
C VAL A 60 9.22 12.96 -19.48
N LYS A 61 8.55 13.35 -18.38
CA LYS A 61 9.25 13.93 -17.26
C LYS A 61 10.10 12.89 -16.57
N ALA A 62 11.40 13.16 -16.47
CA ALA A 62 12.32 12.27 -15.78
C ALA A 62 11.94 12.09 -14.30
N TRP A 63 12.22 10.91 -13.77
CA TRP A 63 12.12 10.65 -12.34
C TRP A 63 13.25 11.38 -11.63
N PRO A 64 12.95 12.23 -10.61
CA PRO A 64 14.00 12.94 -9.87
C PRO A 64 14.85 11.95 -9.06
N GLY A 65 16.16 12.09 -9.12
CA GLY A 65 17.08 11.25 -8.34
C GLY A 65 17.18 11.62 -6.84
N ASN A 66 16.46 12.66 -6.41
CA ASN A 66 16.49 13.22 -5.06
C ASN A 66 15.17 13.04 -4.30
N ILE A 67 14.25 12.23 -4.82
CA ILE A 67 13.07 11.74 -4.12
C ILE A 67 13.23 10.25 -3.84
N ASP A 68 12.72 9.82 -2.71
CA ASP A 68 12.82 8.46 -2.23
C ASP A 68 11.49 7.71 -2.31
N GLN A 69 11.50 6.41 -2.04
CA GLN A 69 10.35 5.54 -2.01
C GLN A 69 10.26 4.85 -0.64
N TRP A 70 9.07 4.71 -0.13
CA TRP A 70 8.81 4.03 1.14
C TRP A 70 8.28 2.64 0.85
N THR A 71 9.17 1.69 0.58
CA THR A 71 8.80 0.37 0.03
C THR A 71 8.28 -0.62 1.06
N HIS A 72 8.68 -0.46 2.33
CA HIS A 72 8.32 -1.32 3.44
C HIS A 72 7.65 -0.51 4.57
N PHE A 73 7.18 -1.18 5.61
CA PHE A 73 6.59 -0.52 6.78
C PHE A 73 7.52 0.51 7.42
N LEU A 74 8.81 0.19 7.54
CA LEU A 74 9.85 1.09 8.04
C LEU A 74 10.83 1.43 6.92
N HIS A 75 10.34 2.10 5.89
CA HIS A 75 11.08 2.63 4.76
C HIS A 75 11.53 1.55 3.76
N ASP A 76 12.50 0.72 4.11
CA ASP A 76 13.08 -0.32 3.26
C ASP A 76 13.35 -1.64 4.03
N ALA A 77 14.06 -2.59 3.41
CA ALA A 77 14.34 -3.88 4.00
C ALA A 77 15.31 -3.81 5.19
N SER A 78 16.04 -2.72 5.37
CA SER A 78 16.92 -2.52 6.53
C SER A 78 16.15 -2.24 7.82
N ASN A 79 14.84 -1.92 7.70
CA ASN A 79 13.99 -1.46 8.80
C ASN A 79 14.50 -0.18 9.49
N ASN A 80 15.26 0.63 8.77
CA ASN A 80 15.65 1.97 9.21
C ASN A 80 14.63 2.98 8.70
N ALA A 81 13.76 3.48 9.58
CA ALA A 81 12.65 4.38 9.24
C ALA A 81 13.10 5.80 8.89
N VAL A 82 14.10 5.93 8.04
CA VAL A 82 14.66 7.21 7.59
C VAL A 82 14.69 7.23 6.07
N ALA A 83 13.95 8.15 5.46
CA ALA A 83 13.99 8.37 4.03
C ALA A 83 15.30 9.06 3.62
N GLU A 84 15.80 8.74 2.43
CA GLU A 84 17.01 9.30 1.85
C GLU A 84 16.73 10.49 0.91
N ASP A 85 15.47 10.95 0.82
CA ASP A 85 15.14 12.11 0.01
C ASP A 85 15.76 13.42 0.53
N THR A 86 16.01 14.36 -0.37
CA THR A 86 16.60 15.68 -0.03
C THR A 86 15.66 16.84 -0.38
N VAL A 87 14.44 16.56 -0.82
CA VAL A 87 13.48 17.56 -1.32
C VAL A 87 12.32 17.78 -0.36
N VAL A 88 11.95 16.75 0.41
CA VAL A 88 10.80 16.82 1.30
C VAL A 88 11.11 17.71 2.49
N GLY A 89 10.23 18.65 2.73
CA GLY A 89 10.27 19.57 3.88
C GLY A 89 8.90 19.65 4.55
N PRO A 90 8.74 20.51 5.56
CA PRO A 90 7.46 20.70 6.20
C PRO A 90 6.36 21.03 5.18
N PRO A 91 5.21 20.36 5.20
CA PRO A 91 4.15 20.59 4.22
C PRO A 91 3.59 22.01 4.38
N ARG A 92 3.43 22.69 3.24
CA ARG A 92 2.84 24.05 3.17
C ARG A 92 1.40 24.04 2.70
N SER A 93 0.99 22.97 2.01
CA SER A 93 -0.35 22.80 1.45
C SER A 93 -0.66 21.34 1.25
N LEU A 94 -1.94 21.02 1.02
CA LEU A 94 -2.36 19.70 0.60
C LEU A 94 -2.13 19.56 -0.90
N GLN A 95 -1.48 18.48 -1.32
CA GLN A 95 -1.26 18.17 -2.74
C GLN A 95 -2.56 17.66 -3.38
N TRP A 96 -3.24 16.76 -2.69
CA TRP A 96 -4.52 16.20 -3.12
C TRP A 96 -5.33 15.67 -1.93
N VAL A 97 -6.62 15.48 -2.16
CA VAL A 97 -7.55 14.84 -1.22
C VAL A 97 -8.31 13.77 -1.97
N ALA A 98 -8.49 12.61 -1.37
CA ALA A 98 -9.21 11.48 -1.97
C ALA A 98 -10.33 10.97 -1.07
N PRO A 99 -11.40 10.44 -1.64
CA PRO A 99 -12.45 9.78 -0.88
C PRO A 99 -11.94 8.50 -0.17
N PRO A 100 -12.58 8.08 0.95
CA PRO A 100 -13.73 8.76 1.55
C PRO A 100 -13.31 10.04 2.30
N LEU A 101 -14.16 11.07 2.27
CA LEU A 101 -13.91 12.33 2.99
C LEU A 101 -14.02 12.17 4.50
N TRP A 102 -14.69 11.11 4.94
CA TRP A 102 -14.94 10.81 6.33
C TRP A 102 -14.25 9.52 6.70
N LEU A 103 -13.30 9.59 7.61
CA LEU A 103 -12.68 8.45 8.26
C LEU A 103 -13.35 8.18 9.60
N ARG A 104 -12.98 7.07 10.22
CA ARG A 104 -13.41 6.70 11.55
C ARG A 104 -13.10 7.78 12.57
N SER A 105 -13.84 7.80 13.69
CA SER A 105 -13.56 8.69 14.79
C SER A 105 -12.18 8.39 15.42
N HIS A 106 -11.63 9.37 16.11
CA HIS A 106 -10.35 9.23 16.83
C HIS A 106 -10.36 8.15 17.94
N GLU A 107 -11.54 7.68 18.32
CA GLU A 107 -11.70 6.59 19.30
C GLU A 107 -11.49 5.20 18.72
N THR A 108 -11.36 5.08 17.42
CA THR A 108 -11.14 3.81 16.71
C THR A 108 -9.84 3.87 15.92
N PRO A 109 -9.15 2.74 15.69
CA PRO A 109 -8.00 2.71 14.81
C PRO A 109 -8.31 3.28 13.44
N SER A 110 -7.34 3.90 12.81
CA SER A 110 -7.47 4.38 11.44
C SER A 110 -7.92 3.26 10.51
N GLY A 111 -8.81 3.58 9.57
CA GLY A 111 -9.18 2.66 8.49
C GLY A 111 -8.03 2.37 7.52
N ILE A 112 -7.00 3.25 7.47
CA ILE A 112 -5.83 3.09 6.60
C ILE A 112 -4.71 2.45 7.40
N GLN A 113 -4.10 1.41 6.83
CA GLN A 113 -2.96 0.72 7.40
C GLN A 113 -1.92 0.39 6.35
N ALA A 114 -0.66 0.29 6.78
CA ALA A 114 0.44 -0.22 5.98
C ALA A 114 0.64 0.53 4.66
N SER A 115 0.82 1.83 4.70
CA SER A 115 1.11 2.62 3.49
C SER A 115 2.53 2.39 3.01
N VAL A 116 2.68 1.93 1.76
CA VAL A 116 3.98 1.77 1.08
C VAL A 116 3.93 2.39 -0.31
N THR A 117 5.07 2.79 -0.83
CA THR A 117 5.17 3.44 -2.15
C THR A 117 6.25 2.82 -3.02
N ALA A 118 5.96 2.64 -4.30
CA ALA A 118 6.93 2.32 -5.32
C ALA A 118 6.46 2.80 -6.70
N GLY A 119 7.37 3.32 -7.51
CA GLY A 119 7.09 3.71 -8.89
C GLY A 119 5.96 4.73 -9.04
N GLY A 120 5.83 5.69 -8.10
CA GLY A 120 4.75 6.69 -8.10
C GLY A 120 3.38 6.18 -7.70
N ARG A 121 3.31 4.99 -7.15
CA ARG A 121 2.09 4.36 -6.65
C ARG A 121 2.12 4.32 -5.14
N LEU A 122 0.96 4.56 -4.50
CA LEU A 122 0.72 4.43 -3.06
C LEU A 122 -0.19 3.24 -2.84
N PHE A 123 0.26 2.27 -2.07
CA PHE A 123 -0.50 1.07 -1.71
C PHE A 123 -0.79 1.05 -0.22
N TYR A 124 -1.99 0.60 0.16
CA TYR A 124 -2.35 0.48 1.56
C TYR A 124 -3.56 -0.46 1.75
N PHE A 125 -3.69 -1.01 2.95
CA PHE A 125 -4.92 -1.66 3.39
C PHE A 125 -5.91 -0.63 3.90
N PHE A 126 -7.16 -0.78 3.51
CA PHE A 126 -8.22 0.13 3.90
C PHE A 126 -9.49 -0.60 4.30
N ASP A 127 -9.98 -0.30 5.50
CA ASP A 127 -11.30 -0.75 5.93
C ASP A 127 -12.35 0.32 5.58
N GLU A 128 -13.22 -0.03 4.66
CA GLU A 128 -14.35 0.78 4.23
C GLU A 128 -15.61 0.54 5.09
N GLY A 129 -15.52 -0.29 6.13
CA GLY A 129 -16.58 -0.49 7.11
C GLY A 129 -16.93 0.82 7.82
N LEU A 130 -18.19 0.97 8.23
CA LEU A 130 -18.74 2.26 8.67
C LEU A 130 -17.95 2.92 9.80
N ILE A 131 -17.57 2.20 10.84
CA ILE A 131 -16.86 2.78 11.99
C ILE A 131 -15.87 1.84 12.68
N GLY A 132 -15.52 0.70 12.05
CA GLY A 132 -14.65 -0.28 12.68
C GLY A 132 -15.19 -0.87 13.98
N ILE A 133 -16.49 -0.94 14.10
CA ILE A 133 -17.18 -1.56 15.21
C ILE A 133 -17.19 -3.07 15.01
N THR A 134 -16.95 -3.82 16.06
CA THR A 134 -16.99 -5.29 16.06
C THR A 134 -18.43 -5.84 16.20
N ASP A 135 -19.38 -5.26 15.52
CA ASP A 135 -20.78 -5.68 15.50
C ASP A 135 -21.06 -6.44 14.19
N GLU A 136 -21.72 -7.58 14.26
CA GLU A 136 -22.05 -8.39 13.09
C GLU A 136 -22.92 -7.67 12.07
N ARG A 137 -23.70 -6.69 12.50
CA ARG A 137 -24.53 -5.83 11.65
C ARG A 137 -23.71 -4.81 10.88
N LEU A 138 -22.47 -4.55 11.31
CA LEU A 138 -21.55 -3.57 10.75
C LEU A 138 -20.21 -4.24 10.42
N PRO A 139 -20.17 -5.11 9.40
CA PRO A 139 -19.00 -5.90 9.07
C PRO A 139 -17.83 -5.02 8.58
N ASP A 140 -16.63 -5.46 8.87
CA ASP A 140 -15.41 -4.95 8.25
C ASP A 140 -15.47 -5.11 6.73
N ARG A 141 -14.92 -4.15 5.98
CA ARG A 141 -14.81 -4.18 4.52
C ARG A 141 -13.41 -3.79 4.09
N TRP A 142 -12.49 -4.70 4.28
CA TRP A 142 -11.10 -4.46 3.94
C TRP A 142 -10.83 -4.57 2.45
N SER A 143 -10.01 -3.68 1.95
CA SER A 143 -9.53 -3.65 0.57
C SER A 143 -8.03 -3.33 0.54
N LEU A 144 -7.34 -3.90 -0.43
CA LEU A 144 -6.03 -3.44 -0.86
C LEU A 144 -6.24 -2.38 -1.93
N VAL A 145 -5.68 -1.21 -1.74
CA VAL A 145 -5.90 -0.04 -2.57
C VAL A 145 -4.60 0.43 -3.18
N CYS A 146 -4.63 0.81 -4.45
CA CYS A 146 -3.55 1.49 -5.14
C CYS A 146 -4.03 2.84 -5.66
N ARG A 147 -3.27 3.88 -5.34
CA ARG A 147 -3.47 5.22 -5.88
C ARG A 147 -2.21 5.73 -6.55
N ASP A 148 -2.37 6.68 -7.45
CA ASP A 148 -1.27 7.53 -7.88
C ASP A 148 -0.79 8.37 -6.68
N ALA A 149 0.49 8.29 -6.36
CA ALA A 149 1.05 8.95 -5.18
C ALA A 149 1.10 10.48 -5.33
N PHE A 150 1.14 11.00 -6.56
CA PHE A 150 1.27 12.43 -6.82
C PHE A 150 -0.07 13.16 -6.86
N ASN A 151 -1.16 12.50 -7.31
CA ASN A 151 -2.46 13.15 -7.47
C ASN A 151 -3.63 12.43 -6.80
N GLY A 152 -3.39 11.32 -6.11
CA GLY A 152 -4.40 10.59 -5.35
C GLY A 152 -5.43 9.83 -6.18
N ARG A 153 -5.29 9.79 -7.52
CA ARG A 153 -6.20 9.06 -8.38
C ARG A 153 -6.22 7.58 -8.02
N LEU A 154 -7.40 7.02 -7.84
CA LEU A 154 -7.57 5.58 -7.66
C LEU A 154 -7.17 4.87 -8.96
N LEU A 155 -6.14 4.02 -8.88
CA LEU A 155 -5.69 3.19 -9.99
C LEU A 155 -6.42 1.86 -9.99
N TRP A 156 -6.44 1.17 -8.85
CA TRP A 156 -7.22 -0.03 -8.65
C TRP A 156 -7.53 -0.25 -7.16
N LYS A 157 -8.53 -1.09 -6.90
CA LYS A 157 -8.93 -1.52 -5.57
C LYS A 157 -9.34 -2.98 -5.62
N ARG A 158 -8.84 -3.78 -4.67
CA ARG A 158 -9.13 -5.20 -4.55
C ARG A 158 -9.71 -5.49 -3.16
N PRO A 159 -10.93 -6.02 -3.05
CA PRO A 159 -11.47 -6.51 -1.78
C PRO A 159 -10.59 -7.63 -1.21
N ILE A 160 -10.43 -7.65 0.11
CA ILE A 160 -9.73 -8.71 0.84
C ILE A 160 -10.75 -9.45 1.68
N GLU A 161 -10.88 -10.74 1.40
CA GLU A 161 -11.76 -11.62 2.16
C GLU A 161 -11.07 -12.14 3.42
N SER A 162 -11.85 -12.50 4.42
CA SER A 162 -11.32 -13.07 5.66
C SER A 162 -10.18 -12.24 6.29
N TRP A 163 -10.41 -10.94 6.35
CA TRP A 163 -9.53 -9.96 6.97
C TRP A 163 -10.37 -9.04 7.83
N GLY A 164 -10.19 -9.09 9.16
CA GLY A 164 -10.97 -8.29 10.06
C GLY A 164 -10.96 -8.84 11.48
N TRP A 165 -11.73 -8.24 12.38
CA TRP A 165 -11.76 -8.61 13.78
C TRP A 165 -12.14 -10.06 14.04
N ARG A 166 -12.93 -10.69 13.16
CA ARG A 166 -13.26 -12.11 13.26
C ARG A 166 -12.04 -13.02 13.13
N GLN A 167 -11.01 -12.60 12.43
CA GLN A 167 -9.79 -13.37 12.26
C GLN A 167 -8.81 -13.20 13.41
N TRP A 168 -8.71 -12.01 13.99
CA TRP A 168 -7.69 -11.74 15.01
C TRP A 168 -8.21 -11.50 16.44
N SER A 169 -9.51 -11.24 16.62
CA SER A 169 -10.08 -10.92 17.94
C SER A 169 -11.46 -11.55 18.17
N LEU A 170 -11.77 -12.68 17.52
CA LEU A 170 -13.09 -13.31 17.58
C LEU A 170 -13.53 -13.59 19.02
N GLU A 171 -12.69 -14.22 19.82
CA GLU A 171 -13.01 -14.61 21.21
C GLU A 171 -13.31 -13.42 22.10
N ARG A 172 -12.69 -12.29 21.79
CA ARG A 172 -12.86 -11.06 22.58
C ARG A 172 -14.18 -10.36 22.30
N TYR A 173 -14.66 -10.40 21.05
CA TYR A 173 -15.77 -9.57 20.60
C TYR A 173 -17.03 -10.34 20.23
N GLN A 174 -16.94 -11.63 19.91
CA GLN A 174 -18.11 -12.43 19.50
C GLN A 174 -19.17 -12.46 20.59
N GLY A 175 -20.39 -12.09 20.24
CA GLY A 175 -21.54 -12.09 21.15
C GLY A 175 -21.48 -11.01 22.27
N LYS A 176 -20.54 -10.07 22.17
CA LYS A 176 -20.44 -8.95 23.12
C LYS A 176 -21.25 -7.76 22.62
N ASP A 177 -21.86 -7.05 23.56
CA ASP A 177 -22.43 -5.75 23.30
C ASP A 177 -21.29 -4.72 23.20
N TRP A 178 -20.98 -4.28 22.01
CA TRP A 178 -19.91 -3.33 21.75
C TRP A 178 -20.15 -1.97 22.44
N THR A 179 -21.39 -1.62 22.74
CA THR A 179 -21.71 -0.36 23.43
C THR A 179 -21.20 -0.35 24.87
N THR A 180 -20.97 -1.54 25.44
CA THR A 180 -20.43 -1.71 26.81
C THR A 180 -18.92 -1.92 26.83
N LEU A 181 -18.29 -2.14 25.67
CA LEU A 181 -16.85 -2.33 25.53
C LEU A 181 -16.15 -0.96 25.47
N SER A 182 -15.92 -0.36 26.63
CA SER A 182 -15.21 0.92 26.71
C SER A 182 -13.80 0.84 26.10
N GLY A 183 -13.50 1.70 25.15
CA GLY A 183 -12.15 2.02 24.69
C GLY A 183 -11.51 1.08 23.65
N ALA A 184 -12.01 -0.13 23.41
CA ALA A 184 -11.37 -1.09 22.52
C ALA A 184 -12.35 -1.62 21.45
N ARG A 185 -12.73 -0.76 20.54
CA ARG A 185 -13.71 -1.13 19.49
C ARG A 185 -13.10 -2.00 18.41
N THR A 186 -11.78 -1.92 18.16
CA THR A 186 -11.06 -2.79 17.24
C THR A 186 -9.60 -2.89 17.64
N ASP A 187 -9.12 -4.09 17.91
CA ASP A 187 -7.69 -4.37 18.03
C ASP A 187 -7.17 -4.81 16.67
N VAL A 188 -6.61 -3.89 15.92
CA VAL A 188 -5.97 -4.24 14.66
C VAL A 188 -4.51 -4.59 14.95
N PRO A 189 -4.06 -5.81 14.60
CA PRO A 189 -2.69 -6.20 14.88
C PRO A 189 -1.67 -5.33 14.15
N ASN A 190 -0.70 -4.79 14.86
CA ASN A 190 0.37 -3.99 14.29
C ASN A 190 1.18 -4.73 13.22
N VAL A 191 1.24 -6.07 13.31
CA VAL A 191 1.90 -6.90 12.28
C VAL A 191 1.24 -6.81 10.91
N ASN A 192 -0.03 -6.40 10.81
CA ASN A 192 -0.69 -6.22 9.52
C ASN A 192 0.03 -5.19 8.65
N GLN A 193 0.70 -4.23 9.26
CA GLN A 193 1.46 -3.19 8.54
C GLN A 193 2.67 -3.74 7.81
N ARG A 194 3.14 -4.94 8.13
CA ARG A 194 4.30 -5.58 7.54
C ARG A 194 3.97 -6.64 6.51
N ARG A 195 2.70 -6.83 6.24
CA ARG A 195 2.17 -7.79 5.29
C ARG A 195 2.04 -7.23 3.88
N ILE A 196 2.66 -6.08 3.61
CA ILE A 196 2.68 -5.43 2.32
C ILE A 196 4.05 -4.80 2.08
N VAL A 197 4.62 -5.06 0.91
CA VAL A 197 5.86 -4.47 0.43
C VAL A 197 5.72 -4.19 -1.06
N ALA A 198 6.19 -3.04 -1.50
CA ALA A 198 6.20 -2.65 -2.90
C ALA A 198 7.65 -2.58 -3.41
N ASP A 199 7.92 -3.20 -4.56
CA ASP A 199 9.24 -3.16 -5.19
C ASP A 199 9.08 -3.03 -6.70
N GLY A 200 9.38 -1.85 -7.23
CA GLY A 200 9.24 -1.52 -8.63
C GLY A 200 7.81 -1.76 -9.15
N ASP A 201 7.66 -2.70 -10.07
CA ASP A 201 6.38 -3.09 -10.67
C ASP A 201 5.71 -4.30 -9.99
N ARG A 202 6.18 -4.68 -8.81
CA ARG A 202 5.63 -5.78 -8.02
C ARG A 202 5.13 -5.30 -6.67
N LEU A 203 4.04 -5.91 -6.22
CA LEU A 203 3.50 -5.76 -4.88
C LEU A 203 3.42 -7.12 -4.22
N TYR A 204 3.99 -7.25 -3.04
CA TYR A 204 3.97 -8.46 -2.23
C TYR A 204 3.01 -8.22 -1.08
N ALA A 205 1.99 -9.05 -0.95
CA ALA A 205 0.99 -8.89 0.10
C ALA A 205 0.32 -10.20 0.47
N THR A 206 -0.23 -10.29 1.69
CA THR A 206 -1.18 -11.34 2.04
C THR A 206 -2.59 -10.88 1.70
N LEU A 207 -3.35 -11.73 0.99
CA LEU A 207 -4.72 -11.40 0.54
C LEU A 207 -5.82 -11.99 1.43
N SER A 208 -5.43 -12.55 2.57
CA SER A 208 -6.30 -13.00 3.66
C SER A 208 -5.46 -13.09 4.93
N TYR A 209 -6.09 -13.04 6.10
CA TYR A 209 -5.38 -13.20 7.36
C TYR A 209 -4.80 -14.61 7.49
N GLY A 210 -3.48 -14.69 7.74
CA GLY A 210 -2.77 -15.98 7.80
C GLY A 210 -2.60 -16.68 6.43
N ALA A 211 -2.94 -16.01 5.34
CA ALA A 211 -2.73 -16.54 3.99
C ALA A 211 -1.24 -16.61 3.60
N PRO A 212 -0.92 -17.39 2.56
CA PRO A 212 0.35 -17.27 1.88
C PRO A 212 0.56 -15.88 1.30
N MET A 213 1.81 -15.49 1.11
CA MET A 213 2.17 -14.29 0.37
C MET A 213 1.79 -14.44 -1.10
N SER A 214 1.17 -13.41 -1.64
CA SER A 214 0.89 -13.26 -3.07
C SER A 214 1.78 -12.19 -3.68
N ILE A 215 2.19 -12.41 -4.92
CA ILE A 215 2.88 -11.45 -5.77
C ILE A 215 1.85 -10.88 -6.74
N LEU A 216 1.71 -9.56 -6.76
CA LEU A 216 0.77 -8.86 -7.63
C LEU A 216 1.53 -7.96 -8.60
N ASP A 217 0.94 -7.76 -9.77
CA ASP A 217 1.31 -6.67 -10.66
C ASP A 217 0.91 -5.33 -10.03
N ALA A 218 1.86 -4.46 -9.81
CA ALA A 218 1.66 -3.20 -9.10
C ALA A 218 0.75 -2.21 -9.84
N ALA A 219 0.71 -2.29 -11.17
CA ALA A 219 -0.11 -1.39 -12.00
C ALA A 219 -1.58 -1.79 -12.05
N THR A 220 -1.88 -3.08 -11.97
CA THR A 220 -3.23 -3.62 -12.19
C THR A 220 -3.86 -4.27 -10.96
N GLY A 221 -3.05 -4.66 -9.96
CA GLY A 221 -3.49 -5.44 -8.79
C GLY A 221 -3.81 -6.91 -9.11
N ASN A 222 -3.48 -7.40 -10.31
CA ASN A 222 -3.66 -8.80 -10.68
C ASN A 222 -2.64 -9.67 -9.97
N VAL A 223 -3.08 -10.82 -9.45
CA VAL A 223 -2.18 -11.80 -8.84
C VAL A 223 -1.37 -12.48 -9.93
N ILE A 224 -0.04 -12.40 -9.80
CA ILE A 224 0.92 -13.09 -10.64
C ILE A 224 1.16 -14.51 -10.10
N ALA A 225 1.35 -14.63 -8.79
CA ALA A 225 1.58 -15.91 -8.10
C ALA A 225 1.14 -15.83 -6.64
N THR A 226 0.82 -16.99 -6.06
CA THR A 226 0.66 -17.18 -4.62
C THR A 226 1.61 -18.30 -4.19
N LEU A 227 2.36 -18.08 -3.13
CA LEU A 227 3.44 -18.94 -2.68
C LEU A 227 3.00 -19.74 -1.45
N ASP A 228 2.46 -20.92 -1.66
CA ASP A 228 1.82 -21.75 -0.61
C ASP A 228 2.79 -22.07 0.55
N GLU A 229 4.09 -22.16 0.27
CA GLU A 229 5.12 -22.41 1.28
C GLU A 229 5.25 -21.28 2.30
N THR A 230 4.70 -20.12 1.98
CA THR A 230 4.70 -18.93 2.86
C THR A 230 3.41 -18.78 3.67
N LYS A 231 2.59 -19.82 3.79
CA LYS A 231 1.35 -19.80 4.59
C LYS A 231 1.63 -19.31 6.00
N GLY A 232 0.80 -18.41 6.49
CA GLY A 232 0.97 -17.79 7.80
C GLY A 232 1.92 -16.58 7.76
N THR A 233 2.18 -16.00 6.60
CA THR A 233 3.02 -14.79 6.47
C THR A 233 2.53 -13.69 7.38
N SER A 234 3.43 -13.18 8.21
CA SER A 234 3.20 -12.04 9.10
C SER A 234 4.14 -10.86 8.86
N GLU A 235 5.27 -11.10 8.18
CA GLU A 235 6.21 -10.05 7.76
C GLU A 235 6.82 -10.41 6.40
N ILE A 236 7.00 -9.41 5.55
CA ILE A 236 7.62 -9.54 4.22
C ILE A 236 8.75 -8.53 4.13
N LEU A 237 9.92 -8.98 3.68
CA LEU A 237 11.06 -8.13 3.32
C LEU A 237 11.48 -8.46 1.88
N VAL A 238 11.88 -7.45 1.13
CA VAL A 238 12.36 -7.59 -0.26
C VAL A 238 13.63 -6.78 -0.41
N SER A 239 14.71 -7.44 -0.83
CA SER A 239 15.97 -6.81 -1.19
C SER A 239 16.64 -7.59 -2.32
N ASP A 240 17.21 -6.90 -3.30
CA ASP A 240 18.02 -7.45 -4.39
C ASP A 240 17.42 -8.70 -5.09
N GLY A 241 16.12 -8.66 -5.34
CA GLY A 241 15.43 -9.77 -6.00
C GLY A 241 15.18 -10.99 -5.12
N ILE A 242 15.43 -10.89 -3.82
CA ILE A 242 15.11 -11.91 -2.83
C ILE A 242 13.94 -11.40 -1.97
N VAL A 243 12.93 -12.22 -1.81
CA VAL A 243 11.81 -11.99 -0.92
C VAL A 243 11.95 -12.92 0.27
N VAL A 244 11.92 -12.37 1.48
CA VAL A 244 11.92 -13.15 2.72
C VAL A 244 10.57 -12.97 3.41
N ALA A 245 9.85 -14.06 3.60
CA ALA A 245 8.63 -14.10 4.38
C ALA A 245 8.89 -14.72 5.76
N TYR A 246 8.52 -13.99 6.80
CA TYR A 246 8.40 -14.58 8.14
C TYR A 246 7.00 -15.14 8.29
N THR A 247 6.91 -16.42 8.62
CA THR A 247 5.66 -17.14 8.75
C THR A 247 5.45 -17.59 10.18
N GLU A 248 4.23 -17.44 10.67
CA GLU A 248 3.77 -17.99 11.94
C GLU A 248 2.56 -18.88 11.69
N GLN A 249 2.69 -20.16 12.00
CA GLN A 249 1.57 -21.09 11.98
C GLN A 249 1.20 -21.40 13.43
N GLU A 250 0.06 -20.91 13.85
CA GLU A 250 -0.49 -21.29 15.13
C GLU A 250 -0.91 -22.76 15.09
N SER A 251 -0.67 -23.47 16.21
CA SER A 251 -1.25 -24.81 16.39
C SER A 251 -2.76 -24.76 16.25
N ASP A 252 -3.33 -25.79 15.68
CA ASP A 252 -4.77 -25.92 15.43
C ASP A 252 -5.60 -25.45 16.63
N ALA A 253 -6.60 -24.61 16.36
CA ALA A 253 -7.50 -24.09 17.40
C ALA A 253 -8.18 -25.23 18.19
N GLU A 254 -8.40 -26.38 17.55
CA GLU A 254 -8.97 -27.57 18.18
C GLU A 254 -7.96 -28.24 19.12
N ALA A 255 -6.67 -28.25 18.78
CA ALA A 255 -5.61 -28.72 19.67
C ALA A 255 -5.45 -27.84 20.90
N ARG A 256 -5.62 -26.52 20.75
CA ARG A 256 -5.62 -25.55 21.88
C ARG A 256 -6.79 -25.79 22.83
N ARG A 257 -8.00 -26.05 22.30
CA ARG A 257 -9.18 -26.39 23.12
C ARG A 257 -9.00 -27.67 23.92
N ARG A 258 -8.14 -28.58 23.46
CA ARG A 258 -7.78 -29.84 24.16
C ARG A 258 -6.63 -29.68 25.15
N GLY A 259 -6.17 -28.45 25.41
CA GLY A 259 -5.10 -28.18 26.38
C GLY A 259 -3.68 -28.39 25.84
N ALA A 260 -3.51 -28.54 24.51
CA ALA A 260 -2.17 -28.55 23.92
C ALA A 260 -1.49 -27.17 24.12
N LYS A 261 -0.21 -27.19 24.47
CA LYS A 261 0.61 -25.96 24.52
C LYS A 261 0.54 -25.28 23.17
N ASN A 262 0.44 -23.95 23.21
CA ASN A 262 0.47 -23.13 22.00
C ASN A 262 1.86 -23.21 21.36
N ASP A 263 2.08 -24.20 20.51
CA ASP A 263 3.33 -24.42 19.82
C ASP A 263 3.28 -23.72 18.47
N THR A 264 3.60 -22.43 18.48
CA THR A 264 3.66 -21.62 17.24
C THR A 264 4.90 -22.04 16.47
N LYS A 265 4.72 -22.69 15.34
CA LYS A 265 5.81 -22.97 14.41
C LYS A 265 6.10 -21.71 13.60
N ALA A 266 7.31 -21.22 13.69
CA ALA A 266 7.77 -20.07 12.92
C ALA A 266 8.89 -20.46 11.97
N ALA A 267 8.94 -19.83 10.80
CA ALA A 267 9.98 -20.04 9.82
C ALA A 267 10.28 -18.77 9.02
N LEU A 268 11.47 -18.70 8.48
CA LEU A 268 11.84 -17.79 7.40
C LEU A 268 11.84 -18.56 6.08
N VAL A 269 11.15 -18.04 5.10
CA VAL A 269 11.07 -18.61 3.76
C VAL A 269 11.62 -17.57 2.78
N ALA A 270 12.73 -17.89 2.10
CA ALA A 270 13.28 -17.02 1.06
C ALA A 270 12.84 -17.52 -0.32
N VAL A 271 12.47 -16.58 -1.15
CA VAL A 271 11.95 -16.81 -2.50
C VAL A 271 12.65 -15.88 -3.48
N SER A 272 13.01 -16.37 -4.66
CA SER A 272 13.46 -15.52 -5.76
C SER A 272 12.27 -14.74 -6.34
N SER A 273 12.35 -13.42 -6.37
CA SER A 273 11.30 -12.56 -6.94
C SER A 273 11.14 -12.80 -8.45
N GLY A 274 12.22 -13.07 -9.17
CA GLY A 274 12.22 -13.28 -10.59
C GLY A 274 11.63 -14.62 -11.01
N THR A 275 12.04 -15.72 -10.34
CA THR A 275 11.63 -17.09 -10.68
C THR A 275 10.47 -17.61 -9.84
N GLN A 276 10.13 -16.92 -8.74
CA GLN A 276 9.07 -17.30 -7.79
C GLN A 276 9.33 -18.66 -7.11
N LYS A 277 10.59 -19.13 -7.13
CA LYS A 277 10.98 -20.40 -6.52
C LYS A 277 11.51 -20.16 -5.13
N VAL A 278 11.15 -21.06 -4.21
CA VAL A 278 11.72 -21.10 -2.87
C VAL A 278 13.22 -21.39 -2.97
N LEU A 279 14.02 -20.54 -2.40
CA LEU A 279 15.47 -20.67 -2.30
C LEU A 279 15.87 -21.49 -1.05
N TRP A 280 15.21 -21.21 0.05
CA TRP A 280 15.37 -21.95 1.30
C TRP A 280 14.18 -21.70 2.24
N ASN A 281 13.99 -22.63 3.18
CA ASN A 281 13.01 -22.54 4.26
C ASN A 281 13.73 -22.98 5.55
N LYS A 282 13.77 -22.09 6.55
CA LYS A 282 14.44 -22.33 7.83
C LYS A 282 13.47 -22.16 8.99
N PRO A 283 13.17 -23.24 9.73
CA PRO A 283 12.49 -23.12 11.00
C PRO A 283 13.30 -22.24 11.95
N ILE A 284 12.60 -21.34 12.64
CA ILE A 284 13.19 -20.44 13.65
C ILE A 284 12.29 -20.37 14.88
N GLY A 285 12.82 -19.81 15.96
CA GLY A 285 11.99 -19.44 17.10
C GLY A 285 11.08 -18.25 16.77
N LYS A 286 10.02 -18.07 17.54
CA LYS A 286 9.17 -16.90 17.42
C LYS A 286 9.98 -15.62 17.67
N ILE A 287 9.97 -14.72 16.73
CA ILE A 287 10.62 -13.42 16.82
C ILE A 287 9.62 -12.33 17.20
N ARG A 288 10.13 -11.26 17.80
CA ARG A 288 9.31 -10.07 18.04
C ARG A 288 9.20 -9.25 16.77
N PRO A 289 8.08 -8.54 16.59
CA PRO A 289 7.95 -7.55 15.53
C PRO A 289 9.15 -6.57 15.47
N LEU A 290 9.54 -6.13 14.26
CA LEU A 290 10.63 -5.17 13.98
C LEU A 290 12.07 -5.70 14.25
N LEU A 291 12.26 -7.00 14.34
CA LEU A 291 13.60 -7.59 14.49
C LEU A 291 14.16 -8.17 13.19
N LEU A 292 13.37 -8.21 12.12
CA LEU A 292 13.87 -8.62 10.82
C LEU A 292 14.40 -7.42 10.05
N ALA A 293 15.56 -7.57 9.50
CA ALA A 293 16.17 -6.66 8.55
C ALA A 293 17.00 -7.46 7.55
N ILE A 294 17.12 -6.97 6.34
CA ILE A 294 18.08 -7.45 5.36
C ILE A 294 19.06 -6.32 5.14
N ASP A 295 20.32 -6.59 5.42
CA ASP A 295 21.46 -5.72 5.13
C ASP A 295 22.30 -6.40 4.05
N ASN A 296 22.85 -5.60 3.12
CA ASN A 296 23.65 -6.08 1.99
C ASN A 296 25.13 -6.20 2.35
#